data_8bc890a4d70c6dc9740d6e18d6621ef3
#
_entry.id   8bc890a4d70c6dc9740d6e18d6621ef3
#
_cell.length_a   1.000
_cell.length_b   1.000
_cell.length_c   1.000
_cell.angle_alpha   90.00
_cell.angle_beta   90.00
_cell.angle_gamma   90.00
#
_symmetry.space_group_name_H-M   'P 1'
#
loop_
_entity.id
_entity.type
_entity.pdbx_description
1 polymer ?
#
loop_
_entity_poly.entity_id
_entity_poly.type
_entity_poly.pdbx_seq_one_letter_code
_entity_poly.pdbx_strand_id
1 'polypeptide(L)'
;MNNETSRGRRLLVLAICCSSLFIVGLDSTIVNLALPAIRSEFGASVAKLQWTIDAYTLVLASLLMVSGSTADRVGRRRTFQAGLVLFGIGSLLCGVAPTIDLLILFRVLQAVGGSMLNPVAMSIITNTFTDPRERAQAIGVWGGVVGLSMAVGPVVGGTLVDAVGWRFIFWINVPVAVAAVLMTAFFVPESRAAVPRRIDPVGQVLVVLLLGGLTYGIIEGRSAGWGSPLIIGCFVVCVAALVMLVYYESRRDEPLLDPRFFRSAPFSGATLIAVCGFSALSGFLFLNSLYLQSVRGFTALHAGLLTLPMAAMTVVFAPISGWLVGHRGPRIPLVVAGTMLTVSGLILSQLNTTTATLHLLVAYLVFGLGFGMLNAPITNAAVSGMPRAQAGVAAAIASTSRQVGASLGVAVAGTVLTARLVGPFEKGFVSAAQLCWFLIAGCGVLVLVLGIITTTRWARRTALVKDPGTAPTT
;
A
#
# COMPACT_ATOMS: atom_id res chain seq x y z
N MET A 1 0.43 -19.52 -36.75
CA MET A 1 0.97 -20.62 -35.92
C MET A 1 0.71 -20.24 -34.47
N ASN A 2 -0.36 -20.73 -33.86
CA ASN A 2 -0.68 -20.51 -32.46
C ASN A 2 0.31 -21.33 -31.61
N ASN A 3 1.36 -20.67 -31.11
CA ASN A 3 2.16 -21.22 -30.03
C ASN A 3 1.31 -21.16 -28.74
N GLU A 4 0.45 -22.16 -28.55
CA GLU A 4 -0.16 -22.41 -27.26
C GLU A 4 0.97 -22.69 -26.27
N THR A 5 1.27 -21.69 -25.46
CA THR A 5 2.26 -21.86 -24.39
C THR A 5 1.79 -22.99 -23.48
N SER A 6 2.61 -24.03 -23.29
CA SER A 6 2.26 -25.19 -22.48
C SER A 6 1.77 -24.72 -21.09
N ARG A 7 0.83 -25.46 -20.49
CA ARG A 7 0.29 -25.15 -19.15
C ARG A 7 1.42 -24.94 -18.12
N GLY A 8 2.49 -25.74 -18.21
CA GLY A 8 3.65 -25.60 -17.34
C GLY A 8 4.33 -24.24 -17.49
N ARG A 9 4.51 -23.73 -18.72
CA ARG A 9 5.10 -22.42 -18.97
C ARG A 9 4.21 -21.29 -18.45
N ARG A 10 2.89 -21.38 -18.60
CA ARG A 10 1.94 -20.39 -18.05
C ARG A 10 1.99 -20.34 -16.52
N LEU A 11 2.06 -21.49 -15.84
CA LEU A 11 2.21 -21.56 -14.39
C LEU A 11 3.55 -21.00 -13.92
N LEU A 12 4.63 -21.21 -14.68
CA LEU A 12 5.95 -20.63 -14.37
C LEU A 12 5.92 -19.12 -14.50
N VAL A 13 5.27 -18.55 -15.53
CA VAL A 13 5.08 -17.10 -15.67
C VAL A 13 4.30 -16.53 -14.46
N LEU A 14 3.25 -17.24 -14.02
CA LEU A 14 2.50 -16.86 -12.82
C LEU A 14 3.40 -16.87 -11.58
N ALA A 15 4.22 -17.88 -11.38
CA ALA A 15 5.15 -17.98 -10.25
C ALA A 15 6.17 -16.82 -10.24
N ILE A 16 6.70 -16.45 -11.41
CA ILE A 16 7.61 -15.29 -11.56
C ILE A 16 6.90 -13.98 -11.16
N CYS A 17 5.66 -13.76 -11.63
CA CYS A 17 4.88 -12.59 -11.26
C CYS A 17 4.52 -12.59 -9.76
N CYS A 18 4.23 -13.76 -9.20
CA CYS A 18 3.96 -13.92 -7.77
C CYS A 18 5.20 -13.63 -6.91
N SER A 19 6.41 -14.05 -7.34
CA SER A 19 7.64 -13.78 -6.60
C SER A 19 7.96 -12.29 -6.50
N SER A 20 7.69 -11.51 -7.56
CA SER A 20 7.86 -10.05 -7.52
C SER A 20 6.90 -9.36 -6.56
N LEU A 21 5.63 -9.79 -6.53
CA LEU A 21 4.65 -9.28 -5.57
C LEU A 21 5.03 -9.65 -4.15
N PHE A 22 5.53 -10.87 -3.96
CA PHE A 22 5.96 -11.36 -2.65
C PHE A 22 7.08 -10.52 -2.07
N ILE A 23 8.16 -10.23 -2.84
CA ILE A 23 9.28 -9.40 -2.35
C ILE A 23 8.87 -7.96 -2.06
N VAL A 24 8.01 -7.34 -2.89
CA VAL A 24 7.49 -5.98 -2.64
C VAL A 24 6.61 -5.96 -1.39
N GLY A 25 5.74 -6.95 -1.23
CA GLY A 25 4.87 -7.08 -0.05
C GLY A 25 5.65 -7.38 1.23
N LEU A 26 6.65 -8.26 1.13
CA LEU A 26 7.56 -8.60 2.22
C LEU A 26 8.35 -7.36 2.66
N ASP A 27 8.98 -6.65 1.73
CA ASP A 27 9.75 -5.43 1.98
C ASP A 27 8.92 -4.36 2.71
N SER A 28 7.67 -4.17 2.32
CA SER A 28 6.77 -3.19 2.94
C SER A 28 6.42 -3.50 4.40
N THR A 29 6.47 -4.76 4.81
CA THR A 29 6.12 -5.17 6.19
C THR A 29 7.35 -5.37 7.07
N ILE A 30 8.42 -5.94 6.51
CA ILE A 30 9.63 -6.34 7.23
C ILE A 30 10.40 -5.12 7.78
N VAL A 31 10.41 -4.01 7.04
CA VAL A 31 11.10 -2.77 7.43
C VAL A 31 10.60 -2.22 8.76
N ASN A 32 9.30 -2.37 9.07
CA ASN A 32 8.75 -1.91 10.34
C ASN A 32 9.45 -2.56 11.56
N LEU A 33 9.81 -3.85 11.46
CA LEU A 33 10.51 -4.55 12.53
C LEU A 33 11.98 -4.14 12.69
N ALA A 34 12.57 -3.61 11.63
CA ALA A 34 13.95 -3.12 11.65
C ALA A 34 14.08 -1.68 12.18
N LEU A 35 12.98 -0.91 12.27
CA LEU A 35 13.03 0.50 12.67
C LEU A 35 13.75 0.75 14.02
N PRO A 36 13.52 -0.02 15.09
CA PRO A 36 14.23 0.18 16.36
C PRO A 36 15.74 -0.08 16.23
N ALA A 37 16.15 -1.10 15.47
CA ALA A 37 17.55 -1.39 15.22
C ALA A 37 18.23 -0.30 14.37
N ILE A 38 17.55 0.18 13.32
CA ILE A 38 18.00 1.32 12.50
C ILE A 38 18.13 2.57 13.36
N ARG A 39 17.15 2.83 14.23
CA ARG A 39 17.17 3.96 15.18
C ARG A 39 18.37 3.89 16.10
N SER A 40 18.63 2.73 16.68
CA SER A 40 19.75 2.51 17.62
C SER A 40 21.10 2.72 16.95
N GLU A 41 21.28 2.19 15.72
CA GLU A 41 22.56 2.26 15.01
C GLU A 41 22.89 3.68 14.51
N PHE A 42 21.90 4.38 13.94
CA PHE A 42 22.12 5.71 13.35
C PHE A 42 21.78 6.88 14.30
N GLY A 43 21.30 6.62 15.52
CA GLY A 43 20.79 7.67 16.39
C GLY A 43 19.61 8.45 15.77
N ALA A 44 18.79 7.76 14.93
CA ALA A 44 17.83 8.41 14.07
C ALA A 44 16.63 8.97 14.84
N SER A 45 16.18 10.18 14.43
CA SER A 45 14.92 10.75 14.90
C SER A 45 13.71 9.96 14.36
N VAL A 46 12.55 10.13 15.01
CA VAL A 46 11.30 9.52 14.53
C VAL A 46 10.96 9.98 13.10
N ALA A 47 11.23 11.25 12.75
CA ALA A 47 11.04 11.76 11.39
C ALA A 47 11.89 11.00 10.35
N LYS A 48 13.14 10.68 10.66
CA LYS A 48 14.01 9.87 9.78
C LYS A 48 13.51 8.43 9.63
N LEU A 49 12.94 7.85 10.69
CA LEU A 49 12.29 6.54 10.62
C LEU A 49 11.04 6.58 9.74
N GLN A 50 10.22 7.63 9.85
CA GLN A 50 9.08 7.86 8.95
C GLN A 50 9.56 7.93 7.50
N TRP A 51 10.59 8.73 7.21
CA TRP A 51 11.15 8.84 5.86
C TRP A 51 11.68 7.52 5.30
N THR A 52 12.20 6.63 6.14
CA THR A 52 12.65 5.29 5.70
C THR A 52 11.50 4.47 5.11
N ILE A 53 10.28 4.64 5.60
CA ILE A 53 9.07 4.01 5.06
C ILE A 53 8.45 4.87 3.97
N ASP A 54 8.26 6.16 4.24
CA ASP A 54 7.44 7.05 3.41
C ASP A 54 8.11 7.40 2.08
N ALA A 55 9.45 7.50 2.02
CA ALA A 55 10.15 7.68 0.76
C ALA A 55 9.84 6.55 -0.24
N TYR A 56 9.74 5.31 0.25
CA TYR A 56 9.37 4.16 -0.57
C TYR A 56 7.89 4.19 -0.97
N THR A 57 6.97 4.34 -0.02
CA THR A 57 5.54 4.29 -0.28
C THR A 57 5.05 5.46 -1.14
N LEU A 58 5.63 6.64 -0.95
CA LEU A 58 5.35 7.85 -1.72
C LEU A 58 5.74 7.69 -3.19
N VAL A 59 6.96 7.22 -3.44
CA VAL A 59 7.45 6.99 -4.82
C VAL A 59 6.65 5.88 -5.50
N LEU A 60 6.32 4.80 -4.77
CA LEU A 60 5.41 3.77 -5.26
C LEU A 60 4.06 4.36 -5.67
N ALA A 61 3.42 5.14 -4.78
CA ALA A 61 2.12 5.76 -5.05
C ALA A 61 2.18 6.65 -6.29
N SER A 62 3.23 7.46 -6.38
CA SER A 62 3.40 8.44 -7.46
C SER A 62 3.64 7.78 -8.83
N LEU A 63 4.46 6.73 -8.90
CA LEU A 63 4.92 6.16 -10.18
C LEU A 63 4.10 4.97 -10.69
N LEU A 64 3.17 4.43 -9.87
CA LEU A 64 2.45 3.20 -10.19
C LEU A 64 1.67 3.29 -11.52
N MET A 65 1.04 4.42 -11.81
CA MET A 65 0.26 4.64 -13.04
C MET A 65 1.16 4.81 -14.27
N VAL A 66 2.27 5.55 -14.14
CA VAL A 66 3.23 5.74 -15.23
C VAL A 66 3.92 4.43 -15.59
N SER A 67 4.21 3.60 -14.60
CA SER A 67 4.82 2.29 -14.82
C SER A 67 3.96 1.39 -15.71
N GLY A 68 2.64 1.40 -15.51
CA GLY A 68 1.69 0.70 -16.37
C GLY A 68 1.72 1.23 -17.81
N SER A 69 1.64 2.54 -18.01
CA SER A 69 1.69 3.18 -19.32
C SER A 69 3.04 2.94 -20.04
N THR A 70 4.13 2.92 -19.29
CA THR A 70 5.48 2.62 -19.81
C THR A 70 5.55 1.18 -20.31
N ALA A 71 5.00 0.22 -19.54
CA ALA A 71 4.98 -1.19 -19.92
C ALA A 71 4.18 -1.44 -21.21
N ASP A 72 3.07 -0.75 -21.39
CA ASP A 72 2.25 -0.86 -22.59
C ASP A 72 2.96 -0.34 -23.85
N ARG A 73 3.88 0.63 -23.72
CA ARG A 73 4.66 1.20 -24.83
C ARG A 73 5.97 0.49 -25.09
N VAL A 74 6.81 0.37 -24.07
CA VAL A 74 8.19 -0.13 -24.19
C VAL A 74 8.19 -1.66 -24.31
N GLY A 75 7.23 -2.30 -23.64
CA GLY A 75 7.09 -3.75 -23.54
C GLY A 75 7.03 -4.20 -22.09
N ARG A 76 6.15 -5.15 -21.81
CA ARG A 76 5.86 -5.60 -20.45
C ARG A 76 7.02 -6.38 -19.84
N ARG A 77 7.63 -7.29 -20.61
CA ARG A 77 8.81 -8.04 -20.14
C ARG A 77 9.96 -7.10 -19.82
N ARG A 78 10.29 -6.16 -20.72
CA ARG A 78 11.41 -5.22 -20.54
C ARG A 78 11.18 -4.33 -19.31
N THR A 79 9.99 -3.77 -19.17
CA THR A 79 9.65 -2.91 -18.01
C THR A 79 9.68 -3.68 -16.72
N PHE A 80 9.18 -4.93 -16.71
CA PHE A 80 9.22 -5.80 -15.54
C PHE A 80 10.66 -6.15 -15.13
N GLN A 81 11.53 -6.47 -16.10
CA GLN A 81 12.95 -6.73 -15.84
C GLN A 81 13.67 -5.49 -15.31
N ALA A 82 13.44 -4.32 -15.92
CA ALA A 82 14.01 -3.07 -15.43
C ALA A 82 13.57 -2.79 -13.99
N GLY A 83 12.30 -3.01 -13.67
CA GLY A 83 11.76 -2.91 -12.31
C GLY A 83 12.45 -3.85 -11.33
N LEU A 84 12.62 -5.12 -11.68
CA LEU A 84 13.33 -6.11 -10.84
C LEU A 84 14.79 -5.73 -10.62
N VAL A 85 15.50 -5.28 -11.66
CA VAL A 85 16.90 -4.85 -11.56
C VAL A 85 17.02 -3.62 -10.65
N LEU A 86 16.21 -2.58 -10.87
CA LEU A 86 16.21 -1.38 -10.03
C LEU A 86 15.83 -1.68 -8.57
N PHE A 87 14.84 -2.54 -8.36
CA PHE A 87 14.45 -2.99 -7.02
C PHE A 87 15.58 -3.76 -6.33
N GLY A 88 16.24 -4.68 -7.06
CA GLY A 88 17.36 -5.47 -6.55
C GLY A 88 18.58 -4.59 -6.21
N ILE A 89 18.96 -3.66 -7.11
CA ILE A 89 20.04 -2.69 -6.86
C ILE A 89 19.70 -1.80 -5.67
N GLY A 90 18.47 -1.25 -5.61
CA GLY A 90 18.02 -0.45 -4.48
C GLY A 90 18.08 -1.22 -3.16
N SER A 91 17.65 -2.49 -3.16
CA SER A 91 17.74 -3.38 -1.99
C SER A 91 19.20 -3.63 -1.57
N LEU A 92 20.08 -3.91 -2.53
CA LEU A 92 21.51 -4.11 -2.25
C LEU A 92 22.11 -2.85 -1.60
N LEU A 93 21.85 -1.68 -2.16
CA LEU A 93 22.32 -0.39 -1.65
C LEU A 93 21.74 -0.06 -0.26
N CYS A 94 20.47 -0.36 -0.01
CA CYS A 94 19.88 -0.21 1.33
C CYS A 94 20.62 -1.03 2.38
N GLY A 95 21.03 -2.25 2.04
CA GLY A 95 21.77 -3.13 2.95
C GLY A 95 23.23 -2.69 3.22
N VAL A 96 23.82 -1.83 2.38
CA VAL A 96 25.17 -1.27 2.60
C VAL A 96 25.16 0.21 3.00
N ALA A 97 23.99 0.80 3.25
CA ALA A 97 23.84 2.21 3.58
C ALA A 97 24.65 2.59 4.82
N PRO A 98 25.58 3.55 4.73
CA PRO A 98 26.41 4.00 5.86
C PRO A 98 25.71 5.05 6.74
N THR A 99 24.67 5.70 6.21
CA THR A 99 23.89 6.74 6.91
C THR A 99 22.41 6.57 6.65
N ILE A 100 21.58 7.11 7.56
CA ILE A 100 20.12 7.07 7.41
C ILE A 100 19.65 7.84 6.17
N ASP A 101 20.32 8.93 5.78
CA ASP A 101 19.96 9.73 4.60
C ASP A 101 20.22 8.98 3.30
N LEU A 102 21.33 8.23 3.23
CA LEU A 102 21.59 7.34 2.10
C LEU A 102 20.65 6.15 2.08
N LEU A 103 20.27 5.61 3.24
CA LEU A 103 19.23 4.58 3.31
C LEU A 103 17.92 5.10 2.71
N ILE A 104 17.47 6.29 3.10
CA ILE A 104 16.25 6.93 2.54
C ILE A 104 16.36 7.12 1.03
N LEU A 105 17.51 7.63 0.55
CA LEU A 105 17.74 7.79 -0.90
C LEU A 105 17.70 6.46 -1.65
N PHE A 106 18.29 5.41 -1.10
CA PHE A 106 18.27 4.08 -1.72
C PHE A 106 16.87 3.44 -1.67
N ARG A 107 16.06 3.78 -0.66
CA ARG A 107 14.62 3.43 -0.61
C ARG A 107 13.85 4.09 -1.75
N VAL A 108 14.16 5.33 -2.13
CA VAL A 108 13.58 5.98 -3.33
C VAL A 108 13.92 5.17 -4.58
N LEU A 109 15.19 4.79 -4.78
CA LEU A 109 15.61 4.00 -5.94
C LEU A 109 14.90 2.63 -5.98
N GLN A 110 14.83 1.95 -4.83
CA GLN A 110 14.12 0.67 -4.69
C GLN A 110 12.64 0.81 -5.05
N ALA A 111 11.99 1.90 -4.63
CA ALA A 111 10.59 2.18 -4.91
C ALA A 111 10.31 2.47 -6.39
N VAL A 112 11.23 3.12 -7.10
CA VAL A 112 11.14 3.29 -8.57
C VAL A 112 11.05 1.91 -9.24
N GLY A 113 11.93 0.97 -8.86
CA GLY A 113 11.84 -0.42 -9.32
C GLY A 113 10.53 -1.09 -8.93
N GLY A 114 10.16 -1.00 -7.65
CA GLY A 114 8.94 -1.59 -7.09
C GLY A 114 7.65 -1.13 -7.77
N SER A 115 7.58 0.15 -8.18
CA SER A 115 6.43 0.73 -8.87
C SER A 115 6.13 0.05 -10.22
N MET A 116 7.15 -0.50 -10.87
CA MET A 116 7.02 -1.21 -12.15
C MET A 116 6.53 -2.65 -11.99
N LEU A 117 6.67 -3.25 -10.80
CA LEU A 117 6.43 -4.69 -10.63
C LEU A 117 4.94 -5.04 -10.65
N ASN A 118 4.14 -4.46 -9.75
CA ASN A 118 2.75 -4.86 -9.57
C ASN A 118 1.84 -4.63 -10.80
N PRO A 119 1.79 -3.44 -11.43
CA PRO A 119 0.92 -3.20 -12.58
C PRO A 119 1.36 -4.01 -13.80
N VAL A 120 2.68 -4.19 -13.97
CA VAL A 120 3.22 -4.91 -15.12
C VAL A 120 3.03 -6.42 -14.94
N ALA A 121 3.22 -6.98 -13.74
CA ALA A 121 2.92 -8.37 -13.43
C ALA A 121 1.45 -8.71 -13.72
N MET A 122 0.51 -7.86 -13.29
CA MET A 122 -0.90 -8.05 -13.59
C MET A 122 -1.17 -8.04 -15.10
N SER A 123 -0.52 -7.15 -15.85
CA SER A 123 -0.63 -7.10 -17.32
C SER A 123 -0.04 -8.34 -17.99
N ILE A 124 1.07 -8.90 -17.48
CA ILE A 124 1.67 -10.16 -17.96
C ILE A 124 0.71 -11.32 -17.69
N ILE A 125 0.15 -11.43 -16.48
CA ILE A 125 -0.80 -12.49 -16.11
C ILE A 125 -2.03 -12.45 -17.01
N THR A 126 -2.65 -11.29 -17.20
CA THR A 126 -3.87 -11.14 -17.99
C THR A 126 -3.66 -11.48 -19.47
N ASN A 127 -2.47 -11.27 -20.00
CA ASN A 127 -2.11 -11.68 -21.37
C ASN A 127 -1.74 -13.15 -21.50
N THR A 128 -1.15 -13.73 -20.46
CA THR A 128 -0.72 -15.13 -20.48
C THR A 128 -1.91 -16.09 -20.33
N PHE A 129 -2.91 -15.71 -19.52
CA PHE A 129 -4.12 -16.50 -19.26
C PHE A 129 -5.29 -15.89 -20.03
N THR A 130 -5.53 -16.37 -21.25
CA THR A 130 -6.60 -15.89 -22.15
C THR A 130 -7.97 -16.43 -21.77
N ASP A 131 -8.07 -17.66 -21.25
CA ASP A 131 -9.31 -18.22 -20.73
C ASP A 131 -9.77 -17.47 -19.48
N PRO A 132 -11.06 -17.02 -19.42
CA PRO A 132 -11.56 -16.24 -18.30
C PRO A 132 -11.50 -16.95 -16.94
N ARG A 133 -11.68 -18.28 -16.90
CA ARG A 133 -11.64 -19.06 -15.65
C ARG A 133 -10.20 -19.22 -15.16
N GLU A 134 -9.28 -19.60 -16.05
CA GLU A 134 -7.86 -19.73 -15.72
C GLU A 134 -7.28 -18.37 -15.28
N ARG A 135 -7.65 -17.27 -15.96
CA ARG A 135 -7.25 -15.90 -15.60
C ARG A 135 -7.77 -15.52 -14.22
N ALA A 136 -9.03 -15.80 -13.90
CA ALA A 136 -9.58 -15.52 -12.58
C ALA A 136 -8.84 -16.29 -11.47
N GLN A 137 -8.49 -17.57 -11.72
CA GLN A 137 -7.69 -18.37 -10.81
C GLN A 137 -6.28 -17.81 -10.63
N ALA A 138 -5.61 -17.44 -11.71
CA ALA A 138 -4.27 -16.86 -11.67
C ALA A 138 -4.24 -15.52 -10.89
N ILE A 139 -5.23 -14.65 -11.10
CA ILE A 139 -5.39 -13.41 -10.34
C ILE A 139 -5.69 -13.69 -8.86
N GLY A 140 -6.48 -14.73 -8.57
CA GLY A 140 -6.75 -15.19 -7.21
C GLY A 140 -5.49 -15.65 -6.48
N VAL A 141 -4.65 -16.48 -7.13
CA VAL A 141 -3.34 -16.90 -6.60
C VAL A 141 -2.44 -15.71 -6.37
N TRP A 142 -2.32 -14.82 -7.36
CA TRP A 142 -1.51 -13.59 -7.26
C TRP A 142 -1.98 -12.71 -6.09
N GLY A 143 -3.29 -12.51 -5.91
CA GLY A 143 -3.84 -11.79 -4.76
C GLY A 143 -3.58 -12.46 -3.41
N GLY A 144 -3.58 -13.81 -3.37
CA GLY A 144 -3.25 -14.59 -2.17
C GLY A 144 -1.80 -14.39 -1.69
N VAL A 145 -0.88 -14.12 -2.62
CA VAL A 145 0.53 -13.85 -2.29
C VAL A 145 0.69 -12.59 -1.45
N VAL A 146 -0.19 -11.58 -1.60
CA VAL A 146 -0.19 -10.40 -0.72
C VAL A 146 -0.43 -10.80 0.73
N GLY A 147 -1.43 -11.65 0.99
CA GLY A 147 -1.70 -12.17 2.33
C GLY A 147 -0.53 -12.98 2.88
N LEU A 148 0.08 -13.82 2.03
CA LEU A 148 1.25 -14.63 2.41
C LEU A 148 2.44 -13.73 2.78
N SER A 149 2.75 -12.69 2.00
CA SER A 149 3.85 -11.76 2.30
C SER A 149 3.63 -11.01 3.62
N MET A 150 2.39 -10.63 3.91
CA MET A 150 2.02 -9.98 5.18
C MET A 150 2.18 -10.93 6.38
N ALA A 151 1.87 -12.22 6.21
CA ALA A 151 1.99 -13.21 7.28
C ALA A 151 3.46 -13.62 7.53
N VAL A 152 4.22 -13.81 6.46
CA VAL A 152 5.63 -14.27 6.52
C VAL A 152 6.58 -13.13 6.89
N GLY A 153 6.25 -11.89 6.49
CA GLY A 153 7.09 -10.70 6.73
C GLY A 153 7.57 -10.53 8.16
N PRO A 154 6.67 -10.51 9.14
CA PRO A 154 7.06 -10.35 10.55
C PRO A 154 7.98 -11.46 11.07
N VAL A 155 7.78 -12.70 10.67
CA VAL A 155 8.61 -13.83 11.11
C VAL A 155 9.99 -13.78 10.49
N VAL A 156 10.04 -13.67 9.15
CA VAL A 156 11.31 -13.60 8.42
C VAL A 156 12.08 -12.34 8.83
N GLY A 157 11.39 -11.20 8.94
CA GLY A 157 12.00 -9.96 9.36
C GLY A 157 12.57 -10.01 10.77
N GLY A 158 11.78 -10.49 11.72
CA GLY A 158 12.21 -10.63 13.09
C GLY A 158 13.41 -11.56 13.21
N THR A 159 13.36 -12.72 12.53
CA THR A 159 14.48 -13.68 12.53
C THR A 159 15.75 -13.06 11.94
N LEU A 160 15.66 -12.37 10.80
CA LEU A 160 16.82 -11.74 10.16
C LEU A 160 17.40 -10.63 11.02
N VAL A 161 16.56 -9.77 11.61
CA VAL A 161 17.00 -8.66 12.46
C VAL A 161 17.74 -9.17 13.68
N ASP A 162 17.22 -10.22 14.35
CA ASP A 162 17.82 -10.76 15.57
C ASP A 162 19.06 -11.64 15.29
N ALA A 163 19.06 -12.44 14.21
CA ALA A 163 20.13 -13.39 13.95
C ALA A 163 21.35 -12.78 13.24
N VAL A 164 21.13 -11.90 12.24
CA VAL A 164 22.19 -11.41 11.35
C VAL A 164 22.19 -9.89 11.17
N GLY A 165 21.19 -9.20 11.72
CA GLY A 165 21.05 -7.75 11.70
C GLY A 165 20.10 -7.23 10.64
N TRP A 166 19.64 -5.98 10.84
CA TRP A 166 18.58 -5.35 10.04
C TRP A 166 18.92 -5.20 8.54
N ARG A 167 20.21 -5.14 8.16
CA ARG A 167 20.62 -4.99 6.77
C ARG A 167 20.18 -6.17 5.90
N PHE A 168 20.12 -7.36 6.48
CA PHE A 168 19.72 -8.57 5.78
C PHE A 168 18.26 -8.59 5.34
N ILE A 169 17.38 -7.74 5.93
CA ILE A 169 16.00 -7.60 5.46
C ILE A 169 15.94 -7.05 4.02
N PHE A 170 16.95 -6.27 3.61
CA PHE A 170 17.08 -5.79 2.23
C PHE A 170 17.80 -6.80 1.35
N TRP A 171 18.87 -7.42 1.84
CA TRP A 171 19.65 -8.37 1.05
C TRP A 171 18.88 -9.63 0.67
N ILE A 172 17.89 -10.05 1.45
CA ILE A 172 17.03 -11.20 1.10
C ILE A 172 16.28 -11.00 -0.22
N ASN A 173 16.01 -9.75 -0.60
CA ASN A 173 15.34 -9.44 -1.85
C ASN A 173 16.26 -9.66 -3.07
N VAL A 174 17.58 -9.54 -2.90
CA VAL A 174 18.53 -9.57 -4.01
C VAL A 174 18.55 -10.92 -4.75
N PRO A 175 18.72 -12.08 -4.08
CA PRO A 175 18.69 -13.36 -4.77
C PRO A 175 17.36 -13.64 -5.46
N VAL A 176 16.25 -13.23 -4.85
CA VAL A 176 14.92 -13.40 -5.45
C VAL A 176 14.76 -12.52 -6.69
N ALA A 177 15.21 -11.26 -6.61
CA ALA A 177 15.19 -10.34 -7.76
C ALA A 177 16.06 -10.86 -8.91
N VAL A 178 17.29 -11.33 -8.63
CA VAL A 178 18.18 -11.93 -9.64
C VAL A 178 17.53 -13.15 -10.29
N ALA A 179 17.01 -14.07 -9.50
CA ALA A 179 16.31 -15.24 -10.02
C ALA A 179 15.11 -14.83 -10.90
N ALA A 180 14.30 -13.87 -10.44
CA ALA A 180 13.14 -13.37 -11.19
C ALA A 180 13.55 -12.69 -12.50
N VAL A 181 14.66 -11.92 -12.54
CA VAL A 181 15.20 -11.32 -13.77
C VAL A 181 15.59 -12.39 -14.77
N LEU A 182 16.35 -13.40 -14.34
CA LEU A 182 16.80 -14.50 -15.21
C LEU A 182 15.59 -15.31 -15.72
N MET A 183 14.69 -15.71 -14.83
CA MET A 183 13.50 -16.47 -15.22
C MET A 183 12.60 -15.65 -16.16
N THR A 184 12.47 -14.34 -15.94
CA THR A 184 11.70 -13.46 -16.84
C THR A 184 12.35 -13.40 -18.23
N ALA A 185 13.67 -13.35 -18.31
CA ALA A 185 14.39 -13.32 -19.60
C ALA A 185 14.10 -14.57 -20.45
N PHE A 186 14.06 -15.74 -19.83
CA PHE A 186 13.91 -17.00 -20.56
C PHE A 186 12.44 -17.42 -20.79
N PHE A 187 11.54 -17.11 -19.85
CA PHE A 187 10.20 -17.71 -19.86
C PHE A 187 9.06 -16.74 -20.17
N VAL A 188 9.22 -15.43 -19.89
CA VAL A 188 8.17 -14.45 -20.14
C VAL A 188 8.27 -13.93 -21.58
N PRO A 189 7.25 -14.11 -22.43
CA PRO A 189 7.24 -13.56 -23.78
C PRO A 189 7.10 -12.02 -23.71
N GLU A 190 7.72 -11.31 -24.69
CA GLU A 190 7.50 -9.89 -24.82
C GLU A 190 6.08 -9.61 -25.33
N SER A 191 5.43 -8.63 -24.74
CA SER A 191 4.11 -8.17 -25.15
C SER A 191 3.95 -6.67 -24.96
N ARG A 192 3.14 -6.05 -25.82
CA ARG A 192 2.81 -4.62 -25.80
C ARG A 192 1.32 -4.41 -25.98
N ALA A 193 0.81 -3.27 -25.60
CA ALA A 193 -0.56 -2.92 -25.93
C ALA A 193 -0.68 -2.57 -27.42
N ALA A 194 -1.76 -3.02 -28.06
CA ALA A 194 -2.04 -2.66 -29.47
C ALA A 194 -2.22 -1.14 -29.64
N VAL A 195 -2.86 -0.50 -28.67
CA VAL A 195 -3.01 0.95 -28.57
C VAL A 195 -2.48 1.36 -27.20
N PRO A 196 -1.21 1.83 -27.11
CA PRO A 196 -0.63 2.22 -25.84
C PRO A 196 -1.19 3.57 -25.40
N ARG A 197 -1.52 3.69 -24.11
CA ARG A 197 -1.95 4.96 -23.50
C ARG A 197 -0.88 6.03 -23.62
N ARG A 198 -1.29 7.29 -23.74
CA ARG A 198 -0.36 8.43 -23.76
C ARG A 198 0.22 8.63 -22.37
N ILE A 199 1.55 8.83 -22.30
CA ILE A 199 2.21 9.23 -21.05
C ILE A 199 1.76 10.64 -20.70
N ASP A 200 1.50 10.89 -19.45
CA ASP A 200 1.12 12.19 -18.92
C ASP A 200 2.20 12.75 -17.96
N PRO A 201 3.23 13.42 -18.49
CA PRO A 201 4.28 13.96 -17.63
C PRO A 201 3.79 15.06 -16.71
N VAL A 202 2.83 15.88 -17.16
CA VAL A 202 2.30 17.01 -16.37
C VAL A 202 1.46 16.48 -15.20
N GLY A 203 0.49 15.60 -15.48
CA GLY A 203 -0.29 14.95 -14.43
C GLY A 203 0.60 14.22 -13.43
N GLN A 204 1.65 13.54 -13.93
CA GLN A 204 2.62 12.85 -13.08
C GLN A 204 3.39 13.81 -12.16
N VAL A 205 3.90 14.92 -12.66
CA VAL A 205 4.59 15.93 -11.84
C VAL A 205 3.65 16.51 -10.79
N LEU A 206 2.40 16.80 -11.17
CA LEU A 206 1.40 17.31 -10.24
C LEU A 206 1.07 16.31 -9.12
N VAL A 207 0.98 15.02 -9.43
CA VAL A 207 0.80 13.96 -8.41
C VAL A 207 2.00 13.89 -7.47
N VAL A 208 3.24 13.95 -7.99
CA VAL A 208 4.46 13.96 -7.18
C VAL A 208 4.50 15.19 -6.26
N LEU A 209 4.20 16.37 -6.78
CA LEU A 209 4.16 17.61 -5.99
C LEU A 209 3.06 17.57 -4.93
N LEU A 210 1.89 17.06 -5.26
CA LEU A 210 0.77 16.90 -4.34
C LEU A 210 1.15 15.98 -3.17
N LEU A 211 1.55 14.76 -3.48
CA LEU A 211 1.84 13.74 -2.47
C LEU A 211 3.13 14.06 -1.71
N GLY A 212 4.17 14.51 -2.41
CA GLY A 212 5.46 14.88 -1.82
C GLY A 212 5.34 16.09 -0.90
N GLY A 213 4.67 17.15 -1.34
CA GLY A 213 4.44 18.35 -0.55
C GLY A 213 3.59 18.07 0.70
N LEU A 214 2.55 17.25 0.57
CA LEU A 214 1.71 16.84 1.69
C LEU A 214 2.51 16.02 2.72
N THR A 215 3.19 14.98 2.29
CA THR A 215 3.96 14.10 3.17
C THR A 215 5.12 14.83 3.85
N TYR A 216 5.88 15.63 3.08
CA TYR A 216 6.96 16.45 3.61
C TYR A 216 6.44 17.44 4.66
N GLY A 217 5.38 18.18 4.34
CA GLY A 217 4.77 19.14 5.25
C GLY A 217 4.31 18.52 6.57
N ILE A 218 3.76 17.29 6.52
CA ILE A 218 3.32 16.55 7.72
C ILE A 218 4.54 16.11 8.55
N ILE A 219 5.54 15.46 7.94
CA ILE A 219 6.70 14.88 8.66
C ILE A 219 7.57 15.99 9.25
N GLU A 220 7.92 17.00 8.45
CA GLU A 220 8.86 18.05 8.85
C GLU A 220 8.18 19.26 9.49
N GLY A 221 6.85 19.31 9.51
CA GLY A 221 6.11 20.46 10.05
C GLY A 221 6.44 20.77 11.50
N ARG A 222 6.80 19.78 12.30
CA ARG A 222 7.23 20.01 13.68
C ARG A 222 8.69 20.46 13.78
N SER A 223 9.61 19.81 13.08
CA SER A 223 11.05 20.10 13.14
C SER A 223 11.39 21.46 12.55
N ALA A 224 10.77 21.81 11.41
CA ALA A 224 10.93 23.09 10.73
C ALA A 224 10.01 24.19 11.26
N GLY A 225 9.01 23.84 12.09
CA GLY A 225 7.95 24.73 12.56
C GLY A 225 6.79 24.87 11.58
N TRP A 226 5.55 24.64 12.06
CA TRP A 226 4.33 24.69 11.25
C TRP A 226 4.08 26.04 10.56
N GLY A 227 4.57 27.14 11.15
CA GLY A 227 4.51 28.49 10.60
C GLY A 227 5.70 28.87 9.71
N SER A 228 6.65 27.98 9.47
CA SER A 228 7.81 28.29 8.63
C SER A 228 7.41 28.48 7.17
N PRO A 229 8.06 29.40 6.42
CA PRO A 229 7.78 29.61 5.00
C PRO A 229 7.92 28.35 4.17
N LEU A 230 8.82 27.43 4.54
CA LEU A 230 9.04 26.17 3.87
C LEU A 230 7.80 25.26 3.99
N ILE A 231 7.28 25.07 5.20
CA ILE A 231 6.12 24.20 5.45
C ILE A 231 4.84 24.79 4.86
N ILE A 232 4.63 26.11 5.04
CA ILE A 232 3.51 26.80 4.38
C ILE A 232 3.63 26.66 2.85
N GLY A 233 4.83 26.86 2.30
CA GLY A 233 5.10 26.68 0.88
C GLY A 233 4.77 25.27 0.39
N CYS A 234 5.11 24.22 1.14
CA CYS A 234 4.75 22.84 0.82
C CYS A 234 3.23 22.64 0.75
N PHE A 235 2.46 23.16 1.70
CA PHE A 235 1.01 23.07 1.68
C PHE A 235 0.38 23.91 0.56
N VAL A 236 0.93 25.08 0.26
CA VAL A 236 0.49 25.91 -0.88
C VAL A 236 0.73 25.16 -2.20
N VAL A 237 1.92 24.59 -2.38
CA VAL A 237 2.24 23.76 -3.56
C VAL A 237 1.33 22.55 -3.64
N CYS A 238 1.04 21.89 -2.53
CA CYS A 238 0.12 20.76 -2.47
C CYS A 238 -1.29 21.16 -2.96
N VAL A 239 -1.86 22.25 -2.44
CA VAL A 239 -3.18 22.75 -2.86
C VAL A 239 -3.17 23.20 -4.31
N ALA A 240 -2.15 23.94 -4.73
CA ALA A 240 -2.00 24.38 -6.12
C ALA A 240 -1.87 23.19 -7.09
N ALA A 241 -1.07 22.18 -6.72
CA ALA A 241 -0.93 20.95 -7.50
C ALA A 241 -2.26 20.18 -7.61
N LEU A 242 -3.04 20.10 -6.54
CA LEU A 242 -4.36 19.46 -6.55
C LEU A 242 -5.34 20.21 -7.48
N VAL A 243 -5.44 21.52 -7.36
CA VAL A 243 -6.32 22.34 -8.20
C VAL A 243 -5.91 22.23 -9.67
N MET A 244 -4.59 22.34 -9.94
CA MET A 244 -4.06 22.23 -11.29
C MET A 244 -4.25 20.83 -11.88
N LEU A 245 -4.08 19.78 -11.05
CA LEU A 245 -4.33 18.39 -11.48
C LEU A 245 -5.77 18.20 -11.89
N VAL A 246 -6.74 18.63 -11.07
CA VAL A 246 -8.17 18.51 -11.40
C VAL A 246 -8.51 19.32 -12.65
N TYR A 247 -7.98 20.54 -12.77
CA TYR A 247 -8.20 21.39 -13.93
C TYR A 247 -7.62 20.80 -15.23
N TYR A 248 -6.37 20.33 -15.16
CA TYR A 248 -5.64 19.77 -16.29
C TYR A 248 -6.25 18.45 -16.77
N GLU A 249 -6.49 17.51 -15.85
CA GLU A 249 -7.06 16.19 -16.14
C GLU A 249 -8.52 16.27 -16.66
N SER A 250 -9.29 17.26 -16.21
CA SER A 250 -10.67 17.45 -16.69
C SER A 250 -10.77 17.88 -18.15
N ARG A 251 -9.67 18.33 -18.74
CA ARG A 251 -9.59 18.82 -20.14
C ARG A 251 -8.88 17.86 -21.10
N ARG A 252 -8.38 16.74 -20.59
CA ARG A 252 -7.70 15.73 -21.42
C ARG A 252 -8.67 14.67 -21.94
N ASP A 253 -8.40 14.19 -23.17
CA ASP A 253 -9.13 13.07 -23.77
C ASP A 253 -8.76 11.74 -23.08
N GLU A 254 -7.48 11.58 -22.71
CA GLU A 254 -6.96 10.40 -21.99
C GLU A 254 -6.31 10.83 -20.65
N PRO A 255 -7.11 11.16 -19.62
CA PRO A 255 -6.59 11.60 -18.36
C PRO A 255 -5.89 10.45 -17.59
N LEU A 256 -4.84 10.80 -16.81
CA LEU A 256 -4.19 9.89 -15.87
C LEU A 256 -5.20 9.50 -14.78
N LEU A 257 -5.96 10.48 -14.32
CA LEU A 257 -6.95 10.42 -13.25
C LEU A 257 -8.21 11.15 -13.72
N ASP A 258 -9.22 10.42 -14.22
CA ASP A 258 -10.45 11.06 -14.66
C ASP A 258 -11.24 11.59 -13.44
N PRO A 259 -11.35 12.94 -13.27
CA PRO A 259 -12.09 13.52 -12.15
C PRO A 259 -13.57 13.14 -12.14
N ARG A 260 -14.13 12.70 -13.27
CA ARG A 260 -15.53 12.28 -13.37
C ARG A 260 -15.81 11.02 -12.53
N PHE A 261 -14.80 10.16 -12.29
CA PHE A 261 -14.95 8.99 -11.43
C PHE A 261 -15.35 9.37 -10.00
N PHE A 262 -14.88 10.52 -9.52
CA PHE A 262 -15.18 11.00 -8.17
C PHE A 262 -16.62 11.53 -8.01
N ARG A 263 -17.38 11.66 -9.09
CA ARG A 263 -18.82 11.92 -9.03
C ARG A 263 -19.61 10.68 -8.59
N SER A 264 -19.06 9.49 -8.73
CA SER A 264 -19.61 8.24 -8.24
C SER A 264 -19.35 8.13 -6.72
N ALA A 265 -20.39 8.15 -5.90
CA ALA A 265 -20.27 8.02 -4.45
C ALA A 265 -19.63 6.67 -4.03
N PRO A 266 -19.95 5.51 -4.66
CA PRO A 266 -19.24 4.27 -4.38
C PRO A 266 -17.74 4.33 -4.69
N PHE A 267 -17.33 4.95 -5.80
CA PHE A 267 -15.93 5.09 -6.17
C PHE A 267 -15.16 6.01 -5.21
N SER A 268 -15.69 7.22 -4.95
CA SER A 268 -15.09 8.17 -4.01
C SER A 268 -15.00 7.61 -2.60
N GLY A 269 -16.05 6.91 -2.18
CA GLY A 269 -16.05 6.23 -0.89
C GLY A 269 -15.04 5.10 -0.82
N ALA A 270 -14.91 4.26 -1.86
CA ALA A 270 -13.90 3.21 -1.90
C ALA A 270 -12.48 3.78 -1.82
N THR A 271 -12.22 4.90 -2.51
CA THR A 271 -10.94 5.63 -2.46
C THR A 271 -10.63 6.11 -1.04
N LEU A 272 -11.57 6.79 -0.38
CA LEU A 272 -11.42 7.27 1.00
C LEU A 272 -11.30 6.12 2.00
N ILE A 273 -12.09 5.07 1.85
CA ILE A 273 -12.00 3.85 2.67
C ILE A 273 -10.62 3.20 2.52
N ALA A 274 -10.07 3.16 1.29
CA ALA A 274 -8.72 2.66 1.06
C ALA A 274 -7.66 3.51 1.79
N VAL A 275 -7.75 4.84 1.68
CA VAL A 275 -6.86 5.75 2.41
C VAL A 275 -6.95 5.52 3.91
N CYS A 276 -8.14 5.54 4.51
CA CYS A 276 -8.34 5.35 5.96
C CYS A 276 -7.86 3.99 6.45
N GLY A 277 -8.22 2.90 5.74
CA GLY A 277 -7.87 1.54 6.15
C GLY A 277 -6.37 1.25 6.09
N PHE A 278 -5.71 1.75 5.04
CA PHE A 278 -4.25 1.59 4.92
C PHE A 278 -3.47 2.57 5.78
N SER A 279 -4.03 3.75 6.10
CA SER A 279 -3.47 4.62 7.14
C SER A 279 -3.53 3.95 8.52
N ALA A 280 -4.64 3.32 8.84
CA ALA A 280 -4.77 2.55 10.09
C ALA A 280 -3.75 1.41 10.16
N LEU A 281 -3.57 0.63 9.06
CA LEU A 281 -2.60 -0.46 9.03
C LEU A 281 -1.16 0.02 9.19
N SER A 282 -0.74 1.00 8.40
CA SER A 282 0.66 1.45 8.40
C SER A 282 1.00 2.22 9.68
N GLY A 283 0.08 3.03 10.19
CA GLY A 283 0.21 3.65 11.51
C GLY A 283 0.29 2.62 12.63
N PHE A 284 -0.55 1.57 12.57
CA PHE A 284 -0.47 0.44 13.50
C PHE A 284 0.89 -0.26 13.46
N LEU A 285 1.36 -0.67 12.27
CA LEU A 285 2.63 -1.39 12.14
C LEU A 285 3.81 -0.56 12.65
N PHE A 286 3.84 0.73 12.32
CA PHE A 286 4.87 1.68 12.75
C PHE A 286 4.90 1.82 14.28
N LEU A 287 3.77 2.14 14.90
CA LEU A 287 3.67 2.34 16.34
C LEU A 287 3.89 1.04 17.12
N ASN A 288 3.33 -0.06 16.61
CA ASN A 288 3.41 -1.37 17.26
C ASN A 288 4.83 -1.90 17.34
N SER A 289 5.62 -1.73 16.26
CA SER A 289 7.03 -2.12 16.26
C SER A 289 7.84 -1.34 17.31
N LEU A 290 7.63 -0.02 17.36
CA LEU A 290 8.27 0.83 18.36
C LEU A 290 7.84 0.49 19.79
N TYR A 291 6.55 0.21 20.02
CA TYR A 291 6.03 -0.20 21.32
C TYR A 291 6.64 -1.52 21.77
N LEU A 292 6.55 -2.56 20.95
CA LEU A 292 6.99 -3.90 21.34
C LEU A 292 8.50 -3.97 21.60
N GLN A 293 9.30 -3.33 20.76
CA GLN A 293 10.75 -3.44 20.87
C GLN A 293 11.36 -2.36 21.77
N SER A 294 11.00 -1.07 21.59
CA SER A 294 11.64 0.01 22.35
C SER A 294 11.03 0.21 23.74
N VAL A 295 9.71 -0.06 23.95
CA VAL A 295 9.05 0.11 25.26
C VAL A 295 9.01 -1.19 26.05
N ARG A 296 8.63 -2.31 25.37
CA ARG A 296 8.49 -3.63 26.02
C ARG A 296 9.80 -4.42 26.03
N GLY A 297 10.82 -3.98 25.28
CA GLY A 297 12.11 -4.66 25.20
C GLY A 297 12.08 -6.04 24.53
N PHE A 298 11.03 -6.34 23.74
CA PHE A 298 10.96 -7.61 23.01
C PHE A 298 11.95 -7.61 21.85
N THR A 299 12.50 -8.79 21.53
CA THR A 299 13.30 -8.96 20.31
C THR A 299 12.42 -8.76 19.06
N ALA A 300 13.04 -8.49 17.92
CA ALA A 300 12.33 -8.31 16.68
C ALA A 300 11.54 -9.57 16.28
N LEU A 301 12.09 -10.75 16.51
CA LEU A 301 11.40 -12.02 16.29
C LEU A 301 10.17 -12.16 17.19
N HIS A 302 10.30 -11.88 18.48
CA HIS A 302 9.17 -11.96 19.41
C HIS A 302 8.08 -10.96 19.02
N ALA A 303 8.44 -9.72 18.66
CA ALA A 303 7.50 -8.72 18.15
C ALA A 303 6.81 -9.20 16.86
N GLY A 304 7.56 -9.81 15.94
CA GLY A 304 7.03 -10.42 14.71
C GLY A 304 6.04 -11.54 15.00
N LEU A 305 6.37 -12.47 15.90
CA LEU A 305 5.49 -13.59 16.29
C LEU A 305 4.20 -13.09 16.95
N LEU A 306 4.27 -12.06 17.77
CA LEU A 306 3.07 -11.46 18.39
C LEU A 306 2.11 -10.84 17.35
N THR A 307 2.61 -10.40 16.20
CA THR A 307 1.75 -9.84 15.11
C THR A 307 1.14 -10.92 14.20
N LEU A 308 1.59 -12.18 14.29
CA LEU A 308 1.04 -13.28 13.46
C LEU A 308 -0.48 -13.46 13.57
N PRO A 309 -1.12 -13.35 14.76
CA PRO A 309 -2.57 -13.46 14.86
C PRO A 309 -3.31 -12.43 13.98
N MET A 310 -2.79 -11.20 13.88
CA MET A 310 -3.35 -10.19 12.98
C MET A 310 -3.26 -10.63 11.51
N ALA A 311 -2.09 -11.12 11.09
CA ALA A 311 -1.89 -11.60 9.73
C ALA A 311 -2.76 -12.83 9.41
N ALA A 312 -2.85 -13.78 10.34
CA ALA A 312 -3.68 -14.98 10.20
C ALA A 312 -5.17 -14.62 10.02
N MET A 313 -5.68 -13.71 10.85
CA MET A 313 -7.06 -13.22 10.72
C MET A 313 -7.28 -12.51 9.38
N THR A 314 -6.32 -11.71 8.92
CA THR A 314 -6.40 -11.06 7.61
C THR A 314 -6.49 -12.08 6.48
N VAL A 315 -5.64 -13.13 6.50
CA VAL A 315 -5.65 -14.21 5.50
C VAL A 315 -6.96 -14.99 5.50
N VAL A 316 -7.51 -15.29 6.68
CA VAL A 316 -8.78 -16.03 6.82
C VAL A 316 -9.98 -15.20 6.36
N PHE A 317 -10.03 -13.92 6.75
CA PHE A 317 -11.21 -13.09 6.51
C PHE A 317 -11.23 -12.41 5.14
N ALA A 318 -10.09 -12.30 4.43
CA ALA A 318 -10.07 -11.73 3.09
C ALA A 318 -10.89 -12.56 2.05
N PRO A 319 -10.78 -13.90 1.97
CA PRO A 319 -11.65 -14.70 1.12
C PRO A 319 -13.12 -14.63 1.54
N ILE A 320 -13.40 -14.62 2.85
CA ILE A 320 -14.77 -14.50 3.39
C ILE A 320 -15.38 -13.16 2.96
N SER A 321 -14.61 -12.09 3.03
CA SER A 321 -15.01 -10.76 2.53
C SER A 321 -15.36 -10.82 1.04
N GLY A 322 -14.52 -11.43 0.22
CA GLY A 322 -14.78 -11.61 -1.21
C GLY A 322 -16.07 -12.38 -1.49
N TRP A 323 -16.29 -13.48 -0.77
CA TRP A 323 -17.51 -14.26 -0.86
C TRP A 323 -18.76 -13.46 -0.47
N LEU A 324 -18.69 -12.71 0.65
CA LEU A 324 -19.79 -11.84 1.12
C LEU A 324 -20.10 -10.73 0.12
N VAL A 325 -19.06 -10.09 -0.47
CA VAL A 325 -19.24 -9.07 -1.50
C VAL A 325 -20.01 -9.64 -2.71
N GLY A 326 -19.64 -10.84 -3.15
CA GLY A 326 -20.29 -11.49 -4.27
C GLY A 326 -21.76 -11.89 -4.03
N HIS A 327 -22.13 -12.27 -2.80
CA HIS A 327 -23.46 -12.78 -2.48
C HIS A 327 -24.40 -11.73 -1.86
N ARG A 328 -23.88 -10.87 -0.99
CA ARG A 328 -24.66 -9.88 -0.20
C ARG A 328 -24.25 -8.43 -0.43
N GLY A 329 -23.26 -8.20 -1.30
CA GLY A 329 -22.73 -6.89 -1.58
C GLY A 329 -21.73 -6.38 -0.53
N PRO A 330 -21.13 -5.17 -0.77
CA PRO A 330 -19.99 -4.67 0.00
C PRO A 330 -20.37 -4.13 1.41
N ARG A 331 -21.66 -3.95 1.72
CA ARG A 331 -22.10 -3.29 2.96
C ARG A 331 -21.67 -4.03 4.22
N ILE A 332 -21.92 -5.34 4.29
CA ILE A 332 -21.64 -6.14 5.49
C ILE A 332 -20.11 -6.18 5.76
N PRO A 333 -19.24 -6.52 4.78
CA PRO A 333 -17.81 -6.48 5.02
C PRO A 333 -17.29 -5.11 5.47
N LEU A 334 -17.78 -4.00 4.90
CA LEU A 334 -17.36 -2.64 5.28
C LEU A 334 -17.80 -2.27 6.70
N VAL A 335 -19.02 -2.63 7.10
CA VAL A 335 -19.50 -2.41 8.47
C VAL A 335 -18.67 -3.19 9.47
N VAL A 336 -18.41 -4.48 9.20
CA VAL A 336 -17.55 -5.30 10.06
C VAL A 336 -16.13 -4.74 10.11
N ALA A 337 -15.55 -4.38 8.96
CA ALA A 337 -14.20 -3.80 8.88
C ALA A 337 -14.07 -2.54 9.74
N GLY A 338 -14.97 -1.57 9.53
CA GLY A 338 -14.94 -0.31 10.27
C GLY A 338 -15.15 -0.50 11.78
N THR A 339 -16.10 -1.34 12.17
CA THR A 339 -16.36 -1.64 13.59
C THR A 339 -15.13 -2.31 14.24
N MET A 340 -14.54 -3.32 13.62
CA MET A 340 -13.41 -4.05 14.19
C MET A 340 -12.15 -3.18 14.25
N LEU A 341 -11.87 -2.35 13.23
CA LEU A 341 -10.77 -1.39 13.28
C LEU A 341 -10.95 -0.37 14.41
N THR A 342 -12.19 0.13 14.59
CA THR A 342 -12.51 1.05 15.69
C THR A 342 -12.27 0.38 17.05
N VAL A 343 -12.83 -0.82 17.27
CA VAL A 343 -12.69 -1.56 18.53
C VAL A 343 -11.22 -1.85 18.83
N SER A 344 -10.45 -2.31 17.82
CA SER A 344 -9.02 -2.55 17.99
C SER A 344 -8.26 -1.29 18.38
N GLY A 345 -8.50 -0.15 17.70
CA GLY A 345 -7.89 1.13 18.06
C GLY A 345 -8.20 1.58 19.48
N LEU A 346 -9.45 1.37 19.95
CA LEU A 346 -9.85 1.66 21.34
C LEU A 346 -9.18 0.72 22.35
N ILE A 347 -9.03 -0.57 22.03
CA ILE A 347 -8.29 -1.50 22.88
C ILE A 347 -6.83 -1.07 22.98
N LEU A 348 -6.20 -0.71 21.85
CA LEU A 348 -4.80 -0.27 21.79
C LEU A 348 -4.59 1.10 22.47
N SER A 349 -5.58 1.95 22.55
CA SER A 349 -5.49 3.23 23.30
C SER A 349 -5.29 3.06 24.80
N GLN A 350 -5.55 1.86 25.34
CA GLN A 350 -5.39 1.52 26.75
C GLN A 350 -4.03 0.87 27.05
N LEU A 351 -3.12 0.81 26.08
CA LEU A 351 -1.78 0.24 26.30
C LEU A 351 -1.04 1.00 27.40
N ASN A 352 -0.26 0.23 28.17
CA ASN A 352 0.69 0.72 29.16
C ASN A 352 2.02 -0.06 29.05
N THR A 353 3.00 0.27 29.86
CA THR A 353 4.31 -0.41 29.85
C THR A 353 4.25 -1.87 30.29
N THR A 354 3.20 -2.29 30.98
CA THR A 354 3.04 -3.64 31.58
C THR A 354 1.81 -4.38 31.03
N THR A 355 1.21 -3.91 29.93
CA THR A 355 0.00 -4.52 29.34
C THR A 355 0.18 -6.02 29.12
N ALA A 356 -0.79 -6.82 29.56
CA ALA A 356 -0.77 -8.26 29.40
C ALA A 356 -0.73 -8.66 27.90
N THR A 357 0.05 -9.69 27.55
CA THR A 357 0.17 -10.19 26.18
C THR A 357 -1.19 -10.58 25.59
N LEU A 358 -2.09 -11.14 26.41
CA LEU A 358 -3.45 -11.49 25.97
C LEU A 358 -4.22 -10.26 25.44
N HIS A 359 -4.09 -9.10 26.09
CA HIS A 359 -4.72 -7.86 25.66
C HIS A 359 -4.22 -7.44 24.26
N LEU A 360 -2.91 -7.57 24.00
CA LEU A 360 -2.31 -7.31 22.69
C LEU A 360 -2.84 -8.29 21.64
N LEU A 361 -2.86 -9.59 21.95
CA LEU A 361 -3.35 -10.62 21.04
C LEU A 361 -4.81 -10.39 20.64
N VAL A 362 -5.68 -10.03 21.61
CA VAL A 362 -7.09 -9.68 21.32
C VAL A 362 -7.17 -8.49 20.39
N ALA A 363 -6.41 -7.41 20.65
CA ALA A 363 -6.39 -6.24 19.79
C ALA A 363 -5.94 -6.58 18.35
N TYR A 364 -4.93 -7.45 18.21
CA TYR A 364 -4.39 -7.86 16.91
C TYR A 364 -5.35 -8.77 16.14
N LEU A 365 -6.01 -9.71 16.82
CA LEU A 365 -7.06 -10.54 16.22
C LEU A 365 -8.20 -9.68 15.68
N VAL A 366 -8.67 -8.73 16.47
CA VAL A 366 -9.76 -7.80 16.10
C VAL A 366 -9.32 -6.91 14.93
N PHE A 367 -8.08 -6.38 14.96
CA PHE A 367 -7.53 -5.57 13.86
C PHE A 367 -7.45 -6.38 12.57
N GLY A 368 -6.88 -7.58 12.63
CA GLY A 368 -6.70 -8.46 11.47
C GLY A 368 -8.02 -8.89 10.83
N LEU A 369 -9.04 -9.17 11.65
CA LEU A 369 -10.40 -9.42 11.17
C LEU A 369 -10.93 -8.20 10.41
N GLY A 370 -10.86 -7.01 11.00
CA GLY A 370 -11.30 -5.77 10.37
C GLY A 370 -10.57 -5.49 9.05
N PHE A 371 -9.26 -5.58 9.05
CA PHE A 371 -8.45 -5.33 7.85
C PHE A 371 -8.67 -6.38 6.76
N GLY A 372 -8.84 -7.67 7.12
CA GLY A 372 -9.18 -8.75 6.19
C GLY A 372 -10.48 -8.51 5.45
N MET A 373 -11.47 -7.90 6.12
CA MET A 373 -12.77 -7.58 5.52
C MET A 373 -12.74 -6.38 4.55
N LEU A 374 -11.64 -5.61 4.48
CA LEU A 374 -11.59 -4.31 3.82
C LEU A 374 -11.29 -4.37 2.31
N ASN A 375 -10.35 -5.24 1.87
CA ASN A 375 -9.79 -5.19 0.52
C ASN A 375 -10.78 -5.53 -0.60
N ALA A 376 -11.59 -6.56 -0.41
CA ALA A 376 -12.53 -7.01 -1.43
C ALA A 376 -13.62 -5.95 -1.74
N PRO A 377 -14.28 -5.33 -0.74
CA PRO A 377 -15.25 -4.27 -1.03
C PRO A 377 -14.63 -3.01 -1.64
N ILE A 378 -13.40 -2.62 -1.26
CA ILE A 378 -12.69 -1.48 -1.90
C ILE A 378 -12.51 -1.75 -3.40
N THR A 379 -11.95 -2.91 -3.75
CA THR A 379 -11.69 -3.26 -5.15
C THR A 379 -12.99 -3.40 -5.94
N ASN A 380 -14.01 -4.04 -5.36
CA ASN A 380 -15.31 -4.17 -5.98
C ASN A 380 -15.97 -2.81 -6.25
N ALA A 381 -16.03 -1.93 -5.24
CA ALA A 381 -16.66 -0.62 -5.36
C ALA A 381 -15.90 0.31 -6.31
N ALA A 382 -14.58 0.22 -6.39
CA ALA A 382 -13.77 0.99 -7.33
C ALA A 382 -14.06 0.62 -8.78
N VAL A 383 -14.34 -0.66 -9.08
CA VAL A 383 -14.55 -1.14 -10.44
C VAL A 383 -16.05 -1.19 -10.82
N SER A 384 -16.95 -1.30 -9.82
CA SER A 384 -18.39 -1.40 -10.04
C SER A 384 -18.96 -0.12 -10.64
N GLY A 385 -19.68 -0.26 -11.75
CA GLY A 385 -20.29 0.88 -12.47
C GLY A 385 -19.34 1.62 -13.41
N MET A 386 -18.10 1.15 -13.60
CA MET A 386 -17.18 1.68 -14.59
C MET A 386 -17.27 0.94 -15.91
N PRO A 387 -17.14 1.64 -17.05
CA PRO A 387 -17.01 0.99 -18.37
C PRO A 387 -15.84 -0.01 -18.33
N ARG A 388 -16.00 -1.17 -18.97
CA ARG A 388 -14.96 -2.22 -18.98
C ARG A 388 -13.58 -1.72 -19.44
N ALA A 389 -13.56 -0.78 -20.39
CA ALA A 389 -12.33 -0.14 -20.87
C ALA A 389 -11.61 0.69 -19.78
N GLN A 390 -12.32 1.18 -18.77
CA GLN A 390 -11.79 2.04 -17.70
C GLN A 390 -11.57 1.31 -16.38
N ALA A 391 -11.99 0.05 -16.26
CA ALA A 391 -11.85 -0.75 -15.05
C ALA A 391 -10.39 -0.86 -14.56
N GLY A 392 -9.42 -0.91 -15.49
CA GLY A 392 -8.00 -0.93 -15.16
C GLY A 392 -7.51 0.37 -14.50
N VAL A 393 -8.01 1.53 -14.97
CA VAL A 393 -7.68 2.84 -14.35
C VAL A 393 -8.27 2.93 -12.95
N ALA A 394 -9.53 2.53 -12.80
CA ALA A 394 -10.20 2.53 -11.50
C ALA A 394 -9.48 1.64 -10.48
N ALA A 395 -9.00 0.46 -10.90
CA ALA A 395 -8.19 -0.42 -10.07
C ALA A 395 -6.82 0.19 -9.72
N ALA A 396 -6.19 0.90 -10.64
CA ALA A 396 -4.93 1.61 -10.41
C ALA A 396 -5.11 2.74 -9.39
N ILE A 397 -6.20 3.53 -9.50
CA ILE A 397 -6.53 4.58 -8.53
C ILE A 397 -6.74 3.97 -7.13
N ALA A 398 -7.48 2.87 -7.01
CA ALA A 398 -7.66 2.17 -5.74
C ALA A 398 -6.32 1.69 -5.16
N SER A 399 -5.40 1.22 -6.01
CA SER A 399 -4.05 0.81 -5.59
C SER A 399 -3.21 2.00 -5.12
N THR A 400 -3.24 3.11 -5.86
CA THR A 400 -2.57 4.37 -5.45
C THR A 400 -3.14 4.89 -4.14
N SER A 401 -4.47 4.83 -3.95
CA SER A 401 -5.12 5.26 -2.69
C SER A 401 -4.66 4.44 -1.47
N ARG A 402 -4.40 3.13 -1.66
CA ARG A 402 -3.81 2.29 -0.61
C ARG A 402 -2.41 2.77 -0.22
N GLN A 403 -1.58 3.10 -1.20
CA GLN A 403 -0.21 3.59 -0.95
C GLN A 403 -0.21 4.98 -0.32
N VAL A 404 -1.09 5.88 -0.79
CA VAL A 404 -1.30 7.20 -0.18
C VAL A 404 -1.73 7.04 1.28
N GLY A 405 -2.68 6.13 1.56
CA GLY A 405 -3.08 5.81 2.92
C GLY A 405 -1.92 5.28 3.76
N ALA A 406 -1.12 4.37 3.21
CA ALA A 406 0.04 3.82 3.91
C ALA A 406 1.06 4.91 4.30
N SER A 407 1.39 5.81 3.38
CA SER A 407 2.27 6.94 3.66
C SER A 407 1.67 7.89 4.70
N LEU A 408 0.43 8.32 4.53
CA LEU A 408 -0.24 9.22 5.49
C LEU A 408 -0.33 8.60 6.90
N GLY A 409 -0.54 7.29 6.99
CA GLY A 409 -0.61 6.59 8.27
C GLY A 409 0.67 6.69 9.07
N VAL A 410 1.82 6.47 8.43
CA VAL A 410 3.15 6.60 9.06
C VAL A 410 3.46 8.07 9.36
N ALA A 411 3.25 8.97 8.39
CA ALA A 411 3.53 10.40 8.54
C ALA A 411 2.74 11.01 9.71
N VAL A 412 1.43 10.76 9.78
CA VAL A 412 0.57 11.30 10.85
C VAL A 412 0.90 10.66 12.19
N ALA A 413 1.06 9.32 12.25
CA ALA A 413 1.34 8.62 13.50
C ALA A 413 2.67 9.09 14.12
N GLY A 414 3.74 9.20 13.35
CA GLY A 414 5.03 9.64 13.85
C GLY A 414 5.04 11.12 14.24
N THR A 415 4.38 11.99 13.47
CA THR A 415 4.25 13.42 13.80
C THR A 415 3.48 13.65 15.08
N VAL A 416 2.34 12.96 15.26
CA VAL A 416 1.55 13.04 16.50
C VAL A 416 2.30 12.45 17.69
N LEU A 417 2.99 11.31 17.49
CA LEU A 417 3.82 10.70 18.50
C LEU A 417 4.91 11.69 18.98
N THR A 418 5.67 12.27 18.05
CA THR A 418 6.74 13.23 18.39
C THR A 418 6.19 14.51 18.99
N ALA A 419 5.00 14.97 18.55
CA ALA A 419 4.36 16.17 19.08
C ALA A 419 4.00 16.04 20.58
N ARG A 420 3.68 14.83 21.03
CA ARG A 420 3.25 14.56 22.40
C ARG A 420 4.32 13.88 23.26
N LEU A 421 5.45 13.51 22.67
CA LEU A 421 6.52 12.84 23.39
C LEU A 421 7.18 13.83 24.39
N VAL A 422 7.08 13.50 25.68
CA VAL A 422 7.71 14.26 26.79
C VAL A 422 8.68 13.32 27.50
N GLY A 423 9.92 13.76 27.68
CA GLY A 423 10.97 13.00 28.36
C GLY A 423 11.57 11.87 27.52
N PRO A 424 12.21 10.86 28.17
CA PRO A 424 12.80 9.73 27.48
C PRO A 424 11.77 8.95 26.66
N PHE A 425 12.17 8.48 25.49
CA PHE A 425 11.28 7.84 24.52
C PHE A 425 10.47 6.68 25.15
N GLU A 426 11.13 5.78 25.87
CA GLU A 426 10.49 4.59 26.44
C GLU A 426 9.42 4.94 27.49
N LYS A 427 9.62 6.01 28.26
CA LYS A 427 8.67 6.45 29.30
C LYS A 427 7.54 7.31 28.73
N GLY A 428 7.85 8.17 27.75
CA GLY A 428 6.90 9.09 27.16
C GLY A 428 6.04 8.47 26.06
N PHE A 429 6.48 7.34 25.46
CA PHE A 429 5.85 6.75 24.28
C PHE A 429 4.37 6.42 24.49
N VAL A 430 4.02 5.75 25.59
CA VAL A 430 2.66 5.25 25.83
C VAL A 430 1.64 6.38 25.85
N SER A 431 1.92 7.45 26.59
CA SER A 431 1.05 8.62 26.65
C SER A 431 0.99 9.39 25.33
N ALA A 432 2.11 9.49 24.63
CA ALA A 432 2.20 10.13 23.32
C ALA A 432 1.45 9.35 22.23
N ALA A 433 1.56 8.01 22.23
CA ALA A 433 0.92 7.14 21.25
C ALA A 433 -0.59 6.99 21.46
N GLN A 434 -1.14 7.34 22.63
CA GLN A 434 -2.56 7.18 22.91
C GLN A 434 -3.44 7.91 21.88
N LEU A 435 -3.10 9.16 21.52
CA LEU A 435 -3.83 9.87 20.48
C LEU A 435 -3.72 9.21 19.11
N CYS A 436 -2.57 8.61 18.79
CA CYS A 436 -2.40 7.89 17.53
C CYS A 436 -3.35 6.69 17.44
N TRP A 437 -3.55 5.96 18.55
CA TRP A 437 -4.51 4.86 18.60
C TRP A 437 -5.95 5.34 18.46
N PHE A 438 -6.31 6.49 19.02
CA PHE A 438 -7.61 7.13 18.77
C PHE A 438 -7.77 7.57 17.31
N LEU A 439 -6.73 8.05 16.66
CA LEU A 439 -6.77 8.36 15.22
C LEU A 439 -7.01 7.10 14.38
N ILE A 440 -6.39 5.99 14.74
CA ILE A 440 -6.63 4.69 14.10
C ILE A 440 -8.09 4.24 14.32
N ALA A 441 -8.62 4.39 15.53
CA ALA A 441 -10.04 4.14 15.81
C ALA A 441 -10.94 5.07 14.98
N GLY A 442 -10.58 6.34 14.84
CA GLY A 442 -11.27 7.32 13.98
C GLY A 442 -11.27 6.91 12.51
N CYS A 443 -10.17 6.37 11.98
CA CYS A 443 -10.14 5.78 10.65
C CYS A 443 -11.16 4.62 10.53
N GLY A 444 -11.27 3.77 11.57
CA GLY A 444 -12.28 2.72 11.64
C GLY A 444 -13.71 3.27 11.58
N VAL A 445 -14.02 4.32 12.36
CA VAL A 445 -15.32 5.01 12.32
C VAL A 445 -15.61 5.58 10.94
N LEU A 446 -14.61 6.20 10.30
CA LEU A 446 -14.78 6.72 8.94
C LEU A 446 -15.05 5.60 7.93
N VAL A 447 -14.36 4.47 8.03
CA VAL A 447 -14.61 3.28 7.20
C VAL A 447 -16.05 2.78 7.41
N LEU A 448 -16.52 2.71 8.67
CA LEU A 448 -17.89 2.31 9.01
C LEU A 448 -18.91 3.25 8.38
N VAL A 449 -18.78 4.54 8.62
CA VAL A 449 -19.72 5.57 8.13
C VAL A 449 -19.73 5.61 6.60
N LEU A 450 -18.57 5.66 5.96
CA LEU A 450 -18.45 5.63 4.50
C LEU A 450 -18.99 4.32 3.93
N GLY A 451 -18.72 3.18 4.58
CA GLY A 451 -19.24 1.87 4.18
C GLY A 451 -20.78 1.82 4.18
N ILE A 452 -21.42 2.45 5.16
CA ILE A 452 -22.89 2.57 5.21
C ILE A 452 -23.39 3.51 4.11
N ILE A 453 -22.82 4.72 3.99
CA ILE A 453 -23.27 5.76 3.04
C ILE A 453 -23.13 5.30 1.59
N THR A 454 -21.96 4.77 1.22
CA THR A 454 -21.64 4.40 -0.16
C THR A 454 -22.39 3.17 -0.67
N THR A 455 -23.00 2.42 0.24
CA THR A 455 -23.81 1.25 -0.10
C THR A 455 -25.32 1.50 -0.12
N THR A 456 -25.74 2.75 0.09
CA THR A 456 -27.18 3.16 0.02
C THR A 456 -27.70 3.12 -1.42
N ARG A 457 -29.03 3.11 -1.55
CA ARG A 457 -29.70 3.21 -2.87
C ARG A 457 -29.36 4.52 -3.60
N TRP A 458 -29.21 5.60 -2.85
CA TRP A 458 -28.77 6.90 -3.40
C TRP A 458 -27.36 6.79 -4.01
N ALA A 459 -26.40 6.25 -3.28
CA ALA A 459 -25.03 6.10 -3.75
C ALA A 459 -24.96 5.23 -5.02
N ARG A 460 -25.73 4.13 -5.08
CA ARG A 460 -25.77 3.27 -6.28
C ARG A 460 -26.32 4.01 -7.51
N ARG A 461 -27.26 4.96 -7.35
CA ARG A 461 -27.76 5.79 -8.46
C ARG A 461 -26.69 6.73 -9.03
N THR A 462 -25.75 7.19 -8.22
CA THR A 462 -24.61 8.00 -8.69
C THR A 462 -23.59 7.18 -9.50
N ALA A 463 -23.55 5.86 -9.31
CA ALA A 463 -22.67 4.95 -10.04
C ALA A 463 -23.15 4.64 -11.47
N LEU A 464 -24.42 4.90 -11.78
CA LEU A 464 -25.01 4.75 -13.11
C LEU A 464 -24.57 5.93 -13.99
N VAL A 465 -23.31 5.94 -14.41
CA VAL A 465 -22.87 6.77 -15.52
C VAL A 465 -23.58 6.20 -16.76
N LYS A 466 -24.61 6.89 -17.24
CA LYS A 466 -25.21 6.63 -18.53
C LYS A 466 -24.07 6.66 -19.55
N ASP A 467 -23.81 5.53 -20.20
CA ASP A 467 -22.98 5.49 -21.40
C ASP A 467 -23.62 6.46 -22.40
N PRO A 468 -22.94 7.51 -22.89
CA PRO A 468 -23.53 8.45 -23.81
C PRO A 468 -24.03 7.79 -25.13
N GLY A 469 -23.65 6.52 -25.35
CA GLY A 469 -23.97 5.76 -26.56
C GLY A 469 -25.20 4.82 -26.47
N THR A 470 -25.84 4.67 -25.30
CA THR A 470 -27.07 3.88 -25.17
C THR A 470 -28.28 4.80 -24.99
N ALA A 471 -28.60 5.56 -26.01
CA ALA A 471 -29.97 6.08 -26.17
C ALA A 471 -30.90 4.87 -26.36
N PRO A 472 -32.02 4.74 -25.64
CA PRO A 472 -33.01 3.71 -25.93
C PRO A 472 -33.51 3.96 -27.35
N THR A 473 -33.24 3.01 -28.23
CA THR A 473 -33.99 2.94 -29.51
C THR A 473 -35.46 2.76 -29.13
N THR A 474 -36.21 3.82 -29.32
CA THR A 474 -37.68 3.85 -29.26
C THR A 474 -38.28 2.87 -30.24
#